data_4bd06ce2a26f6288238c5b1993883d43
#
_entry.id   4bd06ce2a26f6288238c5b1993883d43
#
_cell.length_a   1.000
_cell.length_b   1.000
_cell.length_c   1.000
_cell.angle_alpha   90.00
_cell.angle_beta   90.00
_cell.angle_gamma   90.00
#
_symmetry.space_group_name_H-M   'P 1'
#
loop_
_entity.id
_entity.type
_entity.pdbx_description
1 polymer ?
#
loop_
_entity_poly.entity_id
_entity_poly.type
_entity_poly.pdbx_seq_one_letter_code
_entity_poly.pdbx_strand_id
1 'polypeptide(L)'
;MPRMSIQGADLEYDEVGHGRPLVLLHSLLADRSAFERVLPFLAPGRRLLIVSLPGFAGSAAAGPSIEAYADRVAGLFAALDLPVDTDVLGNGFGGFVAVALAIRHGRLFDRLVLSDAGATFSPEGRAAFHVMAAKVAEAGMAGVAGIAMLRLFPEAYIEANPAVVERCRQALLRTDPAMFARACMILAELDLSDQVADIRNPTFVLVGSLDAATPPAMSRALAAAIPGARFLELDGLGHAPHVQAPERFASAVTDFLAVPSQGAPALRSAAGG
;
A
#
# COMPACT_ATOMS: atom_id res chain seq x y z
N MET A 1 5.08 -0.78 20.35
CA MET A 1 5.08 -0.32 18.96
C MET A 1 6.07 0.82 18.87
N PRO A 2 7.12 0.70 18.05
CA PRO A 2 8.03 1.81 17.86
C PRO A 2 7.31 2.99 17.21
N ARG A 3 7.62 4.18 17.72
CA ARG A 3 7.21 5.46 17.15
C ARG A 3 8.45 6.24 16.78
N MET A 4 8.41 6.91 15.65
CA MET A 4 9.49 7.77 15.23
C MET A 4 8.96 9.15 14.90
N SER A 5 9.61 10.18 15.39
CA SER A 5 9.30 11.56 15.02
C SER A 5 9.95 11.88 13.68
N ILE A 6 9.13 12.20 12.69
CA ILE A 6 9.55 12.59 11.35
C ILE A 6 9.09 14.00 11.10
N GLN A 7 10.02 14.94 10.92
CA GLN A 7 9.72 16.37 10.71
C GLN A 7 8.81 16.94 11.83
N GLY A 8 9.05 16.52 13.07
CA GLY A 8 8.29 16.99 14.25
C GLY A 8 6.91 16.35 14.44
N ALA A 9 6.60 15.28 13.70
CA ALA A 9 5.34 14.56 13.85
C ALA A 9 5.58 13.03 13.88
N ASP A 10 4.81 12.35 14.72
CA ASP A 10 4.98 10.91 14.94
C ASP A 10 4.49 10.08 13.74
N LEU A 11 5.26 9.05 13.40
CA LEU A 11 4.86 7.97 12.51
C LEU A 11 5.05 6.64 13.25
N GLU A 12 3.97 5.87 13.36
CA GLU A 12 4.01 4.54 13.95
C GLU A 12 4.29 3.48 12.89
N TYR A 13 5.07 2.47 13.28
CA TYR A 13 5.30 1.28 12.46
C TYR A 13 5.53 0.06 13.35
N ASP A 14 5.31 -1.13 12.80
CA ASP A 14 5.76 -2.38 13.38
C ASP A 14 6.96 -2.89 12.58
N GLU A 15 7.85 -3.61 13.25
CA GLU A 15 9.04 -4.20 12.63
C GLU A 15 9.07 -5.70 12.89
N VAL A 16 9.24 -6.50 11.82
CA VAL A 16 9.25 -7.97 11.88
C VAL A 16 10.36 -8.51 10.99
N GLY A 17 11.12 -9.47 11.51
CA GLY A 17 12.18 -10.13 10.73
C GLY A 17 13.49 -9.33 10.66
N HIS A 18 14.40 -9.78 9.80
CA HIS A 18 15.73 -9.19 9.58
C HIS A 18 16.17 -9.46 8.14
N GLY A 19 17.09 -8.64 7.63
CA GLY A 19 17.59 -8.74 6.26
C GLY A 19 17.24 -7.52 5.42
N ARG A 20 17.05 -7.71 4.10
CA ARG A 20 16.74 -6.61 3.18
C ARG A 20 15.39 -5.97 3.54
N PRO A 21 15.33 -4.62 3.71
CA PRO A 21 14.12 -3.96 4.15
C PRO A 21 13.00 -4.00 3.09
N LEU A 22 11.75 -4.15 3.58
CA LEU A 22 10.53 -4.00 2.80
C LEU A 22 9.54 -3.13 3.58
N VAL A 23 9.21 -1.97 3.05
CA VAL A 23 8.21 -1.04 3.62
C VAL A 23 6.84 -1.43 3.10
N LEU A 24 5.88 -1.65 4.03
CA LEU A 24 4.51 -2.06 3.75
C LEU A 24 3.54 -0.93 4.08
N LEU A 25 2.72 -0.50 3.10
CA LEU A 25 1.75 0.59 3.19
C LEU A 25 0.34 0.06 2.98
N HIS A 26 -0.55 0.24 3.97
CA HIS A 26 -1.90 -0.36 3.99
C HIS A 26 -2.94 0.43 3.21
N SER A 27 -4.09 -0.21 2.91
CA SER A 27 -5.24 0.39 2.24
C SER A 27 -6.01 1.37 3.17
N LEU A 28 -6.84 2.25 2.56
CA LEU A 28 -7.80 3.13 3.25
C LEU A 28 -8.80 2.34 4.10
N LEU A 29 -9.27 1.19 3.59
CA LEU A 29 -10.29 0.36 4.22
C LEU A 29 -9.71 -0.62 5.26
N ALA A 30 -8.45 -0.45 5.64
CA ALA A 30 -7.71 -1.30 6.55
C ALA A 30 -6.72 -0.48 7.40
N ASP A 31 -6.07 -1.14 8.33
CA ASP A 31 -4.88 -0.63 9.01
C ASP A 31 -3.69 -1.60 8.78
N ARG A 32 -2.55 -1.34 9.41
CA ARG A 32 -1.35 -2.18 9.25
C ARG A 32 -1.57 -3.66 9.63
N SER A 33 -2.58 -3.98 10.47
CA SER A 33 -2.90 -5.36 10.84
C SER A 33 -3.37 -6.21 9.67
N ALA A 34 -3.78 -5.60 8.54
CA ALA A 34 -4.13 -6.33 7.33
C ALA A 34 -2.97 -7.18 6.78
N PHE A 35 -1.72 -6.82 7.10
CA PHE A 35 -0.56 -7.59 6.68
C PHE A 35 -0.26 -8.80 7.57
N GLU A 36 -0.85 -8.93 8.77
CA GLU A 36 -0.53 -10.00 9.73
C GLU A 36 -0.52 -11.40 9.12
N ARG A 37 -1.49 -11.70 8.25
CA ARG A 37 -1.60 -13.02 7.62
C ARG A 37 -0.51 -13.33 6.62
N VAL A 38 0.07 -12.31 5.99
CA VAL A 38 1.10 -12.47 4.95
C VAL A 38 2.52 -12.37 5.52
N LEU A 39 2.69 -11.81 6.73
CA LEU A 39 4.01 -11.65 7.36
C LEU A 39 4.83 -12.95 7.41
N PRO A 40 4.28 -14.13 7.81
CA PRO A 40 5.06 -15.37 7.87
C PRO A 40 5.67 -15.77 6.52
N PHE A 41 5.07 -15.37 5.41
CA PHE A 41 5.51 -15.70 4.06
C PHE A 41 6.46 -14.64 3.47
N LEU A 42 6.37 -13.37 3.94
CA LEU A 42 7.23 -12.27 3.48
C LEU A 42 8.47 -12.08 4.34
N ALA A 43 8.43 -12.46 5.65
CA ALA A 43 9.52 -12.21 6.58
C ALA A 43 10.81 -13.03 6.37
N PRO A 44 10.81 -14.23 5.74
CA PRO A 44 12.06 -14.96 5.53
C PRO A 44 13.09 -14.14 4.74
N GLY A 45 14.21 -13.78 5.40
CA GLY A 45 15.29 -12.98 4.79
C GLY A 45 14.98 -11.49 4.60
N ARG A 46 13.89 -10.98 5.20
CA ARG A 46 13.47 -9.59 5.07
C ARG A 46 13.19 -8.93 6.42
N ARG A 47 13.53 -7.66 6.50
CA ARG A 47 13.14 -6.74 7.56
C ARG A 47 11.88 -6.00 7.11
N LEU A 48 10.72 -6.40 7.61
CA LEU A 48 9.43 -5.82 7.25
C LEU A 48 9.14 -4.61 8.14
N LEU A 49 8.85 -3.47 7.53
CA LEU A 49 8.47 -2.22 8.17
C LEU A 49 7.00 -1.93 7.83
N ILE A 50 6.09 -2.28 8.73
CA ILE A 50 4.65 -2.18 8.51
C ILE A 50 4.18 -0.83 9.04
N VAL A 51 4.01 0.14 8.14
CA VAL A 51 3.73 1.54 8.49
C VAL A 51 2.24 1.75 8.72
N SER A 52 1.88 2.42 9.84
CA SER A 52 0.60 3.10 9.95
C SER A 52 0.68 4.39 9.15
N LEU A 53 -0.06 4.49 8.06
CA LEU A 53 -0.07 5.70 7.24
C LEU A 53 -0.45 6.94 8.06
N PRO A 54 0.00 8.14 7.69
CA PRO A 54 -0.35 9.37 8.39
C PRO A 54 -1.86 9.51 8.64
N GLY A 55 -2.24 9.81 9.88
CA GLY A 55 -3.63 9.90 10.31
C GLY A 55 -4.28 8.56 10.70
N PHE A 56 -3.56 7.44 10.57
CA PHE A 56 -4.03 6.12 11.01
C PHE A 56 -3.31 5.68 12.27
N ALA A 57 -4.04 5.00 13.17
CA ALA A 57 -3.56 4.57 14.49
C ALA A 57 -2.90 5.76 15.24
N GLY A 58 -1.67 5.60 15.75
CA GLY A 58 -0.96 6.65 16.45
C GLY A 58 -0.09 7.56 15.56
N SER A 59 -0.17 7.41 14.23
CA SER A 59 0.55 8.29 13.31
C SER A 59 -0.10 9.65 13.20
N ALA A 60 0.69 10.72 13.32
CA ALA A 60 0.21 12.08 13.12
C ALA A 60 -0.26 12.30 11.68
N ALA A 61 -1.26 13.16 11.49
CA ALA A 61 -1.76 13.50 10.17
C ALA A 61 -0.67 14.14 9.29
N ALA A 62 -0.70 13.84 7.98
CA ALA A 62 0.05 14.58 6.97
C ALA A 62 -0.74 15.78 6.44
N GLY A 63 -0.18 16.50 5.48
CA GLY A 63 -0.88 17.52 4.70
C GLY A 63 -2.08 16.95 3.90
N PRO A 64 -2.84 17.81 3.20
CA PRO A 64 -4.09 17.42 2.55
C PRO A 64 -3.91 16.84 1.13
N SER A 65 -2.76 16.30 0.80
CA SER A 65 -2.49 15.73 -0.52
C SER A 65 -1.74 14.41 -0.44
N ILE A 66 -1.78 13.64 -1.52
CA ILE A 66 -1.09 12.35 -1.59
C ILE A 66 0.44 12.53 -1.50
N GLU A 67 0.96 13.64 -2.03
CA GLU A 67 2.37 13.98 -1.96
C GLU A 67 2.82 14.20 -0.52
N ALA A 68 1.99 14.81 0.33
CA ALA A 68 2.30 15.00 1.75
C ALA A 68 2.41 13.65 2.49
N TYR A 69 1.62 12.65 2.11
CA TYR A 69 1.76 11.28 2.61
C TYR A 69 3.05 10.65 2.12
N ALA A 70 3.37 10.78 0.84
CA ALA A 70 4.62 10.29 0.27
C ALA A 70 5.85 10.93 0.93
N ASP A 71 5.85 12.25 1.14
CA ASP A 71 6.93 12.97 1.80
C ASP A 71 7.12 12.51 3.26
N ARG A 72 6.02 12.22 3.98
CA ARG A 72 6.09 11.66 5.32
C ARG A 72 6.68 10.25 5.35
N VAL A 73 6.30 9.39 4.40
CA VAL A 73 6.89 8.05 4.24
C VAL A 73 8.36 8.16 3.82
N ALA A 74 8.72 9.09 2.93
CA ALA A 74 10.12 9.35 2.56
C ALA A 74 10.97 9.72 3.78
N GLY A 75 10.42 10.49 4.71
CA GLY A 75 11.10 10.84 5.97
C GLY A 75 11.45 9.63 6.84
N LEU A 76 10.71 8.52 6.74
CA LEU A 76 11.02 7.27 7.43
C LEU A 76 12.37 6.69 6.97
N PHE A 77 12.68 6.79 5.67
CA PHE A 77 13.94 6.27 5.11
C PHE A 77 15.16 6.94 5.76
N ALA A 78 15.12 8.26 5.87
CA ALA A 78 16.20 9.01 6.52
C ALA A 78 16.26 8.72 8.03
N ALA A 79 15.09 8.66 8.70
CA ALA A 79 15.00 8.47 10.14
C ALA A 79 15.44 7.08 10.62
N LEU A 80 15.30 6.05 9.77
CA LEU A 80 15.75 4.68 10.04
C LEU A 80 17.06 4.31 9.34
N ASP A 81 17.70 5.25 8.64
CA ASP A 81 18.89 5.01 7.82
C ASP A 81 18.71 3.80 6.88
N LEU A 82 17.55 3.79 6.18
CA LEU A 82 17.22 2.67 5.29
C LEU A 82 18.14 2.70 4.06
N PRO A 83 18.72 1.56 3.68
CA PRO A 83 19.60 1.48 2.52
C PRO A 83 18.82 1.60 1.21
N VAL A 84 19.49 2.02 0.14
CA VAL A 84 18.88 2.21 -1.19
C VAL A 84 18.32 0.92 -1.82
N ASP A 85 18.73 -0.24 -1.34
CA ASP A 85 18.16 -1.53 -1.75
C ASP A 85 16.89 -1.91 -0.98
N THR A 86 16.30 -0.99 -0.20
CA THR A 86 14.97 -1.13 0.39
C THR A 86 13.93 -1.29 -0.70
N ASP A 87 12.95 -2.16 -0.49
CA ASP A 87 11.79 -2.31 -1.37
C ASP A 87 10.54 -1.66 -0.74
N VAL A 88 9.55 -1.30 -1.57
CA VAL A 88 8.27 -0.73 -1.13
C VAL A 88 7.12 -1.54 -1.70
N LEU A 89 6.13 -1.86 -0.85
CA LEU A 89 4.87 -2.47 -1.23
C LEU A 89 3.72 -1.64 -0.69
N GLY A 90 2.81 -1.21 -1.56
CA GLY A 90 1.58 -0.52 -1.17
C GLY A 90 0.34 -1.23 -1.69
N ASN A 91 -0.69 -1.34 -0.83
CA ASN A 91 -2.02 -1.85 -1.20
C ASN A 91 -3.06 -0.74 -1.10
N GLY A 92 -3.92 -0.62 -2.11
CA GLY A 92 -4.98 0.36 -2.14
C GLY A 92 -4.46 1.79 -1.94
N PHE A 93 -4.92 2.49 -0.89
CA PHE A 93 -4.44 3.84 -0.54
C PHE A 93 -2.92 3.87 -0.39
N GLY A 94 -2.34 2.88 0.30
CA GLY A 94 -0.88 2.72 0.40
C GLY A 94 -0.21 2.53 -0.96
N GLY A 95 -0.90 1.95 -1.94
CA GLY A 95 -0.44 1.84 -3.32
C GLY A 95 -0.37 3.20 -4.01
N PHE A 96 -1.38 4.07 -3.84
CA PHE A 96 -1.34 5.44 -4.38
C PHE A 96 -0.26 6.28 -3.69
N VAL A 97 -0.07 6.12 -2.36
CA VAL A 97 1.05 6.74 -1.64
C VAL A 97 2.39 6.24 -2.19
N ALA A 98 2.52 4.95 -2.48
CA ALA A 98 3.74 4.37 -3.05
C ALA A 98 4.02 4.86 -4.49
N VAL A 99 2.98 5.09 -5.31
CA VAL A 99 3.11 5.74 -6.63
C VAL A 99 3.66 7.15 -6.47
N ALA A 100 3.06 7.97 -5.60
CA ALA A 100 3.54 9.33 -5.34
C ALA A 100 4.97 9.34 -4.76
N LEU A 101 5.30 8.38 -3.87
CA LEU A 101 6.65 8.18 -3.33
C LEU A 101 7.66 7.87 -4.44
N ALA A 102 7.32 7.00 -5.38
CA ALA A 102 8.20 6.65 -6.50
C ALA A 102 8.44 7.83 -7.45
N ILE A 103 7.40 8.61 -7.75
CA ILE A 103 7.51 9.82 -8.58
C ILE A 103 8.44 10.85 -7.91
N ARG A 104 8.28 11.11 -6.63
CA ARG A 104 8.98 12.19 -5.90
C ARG A 104 10.32 11.78 -5.32
N HIS A 105 10.41 10.54 -4.84
CA HIS A 105 11.51 10.03 -4.02
C HIS A 105 12.02 8.66 -4.47
N GLY A 106 11.81 8.27 -5.73
CA GLY A 106 12.16 6.94 -6.24
C GLY A 106 13.62 6.52 -6.07
N ARG A 107 14.53 7.47 -5.83
CA ARG A 107 15.95 7.19 -5.56
C ARG A 107 16.22 6.66 -4.14
N LEU A 108 15.24 6.71 -3.24
CA LEU A 108 15.38 6.25 -1.86
C LEU A 108 15.26 4.73 -1.73
N PHE A 109 14.71 4.05 -2.75
CA PHE A 109 14.41 2.62 -2.69
C PHE A 109 14.62 1.95 -4.05
N ASP A 110 14.72 0.61 -4.06
CA ASP A 110 14.99 -0.17 -5.26
C ASP A 110 13.69 -0.51 -6.01
N ARG A 111 12.83 -1.35 -5.43
CA ARG A 111 11.69 -1.94 -6.13
C ARG A 111 10.37 -1.49 -5.57
N LEU A 112 9.39 -1.43 -6.49
CA LEU A 112 8.03 -1.00 -6.21
C LEU A 112 7.05 -2.14 -6.49
N VAL A 113 6.26 -2.51 -5.49
CA VAL A 113 5.12 -3.42 -5.63
C VAL A 113 3.84 -2.64 -5.36
N LEU A 114 2.94 -2.62 -6.33
CA LEU A 114 1.66 -1.93 -6.27
C LEU A 114 0.54 -2.96 -6.33
N SER A 115 -0.18 -3.11 -5.23
CA SER A 115 -1.31 -4.03 -5.11
C SER A 115 -2.61 -3.26 -5.11
N ASP A 116 -3.50 -3.57 -6.05
CA ASP A 116 -4.86 -3.04 -6.06
C ASP A 116 -4.86 -1.50 -6.02
N ALA A 117 -4.15 -0.87 -6.96
CA ALA A 117 -3.96 0.56 -7.06
C ALA A 117 -4.05 1.06 -8.50
N GLY A 118 -4.06 2.38 -8.67
CA GLY A 118 -4.11 3.06 -9.97
C GLY A 118 -3.35 4.38 -9.94
N ALA A 119 -3.53 5.21 -10.96
CA ALA A 119 -3.00 6.57 -11.01
C ALA A 119 -4.08 7.64 -10.79
N THR A 120 -5.34 7.31 -11.08
CA THR A 120 -6.51 8.22 -10.97
C THR A 120 -7.79 7.38 -10.84
N PHE A 121 -8.90 8.04 -10.57
CA PHE A 121 -10.23 7.43 -10.53
C PHE A 121 -11.14 8.01 -11.60
N SER A 122 -12.09 7.20 -12.08
CA SER A 122 -13.20 7.69 -12.92
C SER A 122 -14.08 8.70 -12.16
N PRO A 123 -14.91 9.51 -12.84
CA PRO A 123 -15.84 10.41 -12.17
C PRO A 123 -16.73 9.69 -11.12
N GLU A 124 -17.20 8.47 -11.42
CA GLU A 124 -18.01 7.65 -10.52
C GLU A 124 -17.20 7.19 -9.30
N GLY A 125 -15.93 6.80 -9.49
CA GLY A 125 -15.00 6.46 -8.42
C GLY A 125 -14.75 7.65 -7.49
N ARG A 126 -14.53 8.83 -8.05
CA ARG A 126 -14.38 10.09 -7.30
C ARG A 126 -15.64 10.41 -6.49
N ALA A 127 -16.84 10.31 -7.11
CA ALA A 127 -18.11 10.52 -6.43
C ALA A 127 -18.33 9.55 -5.27
N ALA A 128 -17.91 8.29 -5.39
CA ALA A 128 -18.00 7.31 -4.32
C ALA A 128 -17.20 7.71 -3.05
N PHE A 129 -16.06 8.40 -3.20
CA PHE A 129 -15.30 8.90 -2.06
C PHE A 129 -16.02 10.05 -1.35
N HIS A 130 -16.65 10.96 -2.09
CA HIS A 130 -17.50 12.00 -1.48
C HIS A 130 -18.64 11.41 -0.67
N VAL A 131 -19.31 10.38 -1.22
CA VAL A 131 -20.38 9.66 -0.51
C VAL A 131 -19.86 8.97 0.75
N MET A 132 -18.68 8.32 0.70
CA MET A 132 -18.08 7.69 1.88
C MET A 132 -17.71 8.72 2.94
N ALA A 133 -17.11 9.85 2.56
CA ALA A 133 -16.78 10.94 3.49
C ALA A 133 -18.03 11.51 4.17
N ALA A 134 -19.12 11.73 3.42
CA ALA A 134 -20.38 12.21 3.96
C ALA A 134 -21.01 11.21 4.94
N LYS A 135 -21.03 9.91 4.60
CA LYS A 135 -21.55 8.86 5.50
C LYS A 135 -20.76 8.74 6.79
N VAL A 136 -19.44 8.91 6.73
CA VAL A 136 -18.59 8.89 7.91
C VAL A 136 -18.83 10.13 8.76
N ALA A 137 -19.04 11.29 8.17
CA ALA A 137 -19.39 12.52 8.90
C ALA A 137 -20.74 12.40 9.62
N GLU A 138 -21.71 11.69 9.03
CA GLU A 138 -23.05 11.49 9.58
C GLU A 138 -23.11 10.40 10.65
N ALA A 139 -22.50 9.23 10.39
CA ALA A 139 -22.69 8.02 11.20
C ALA A 139 -21.38 7.39 11.72
N GLY A 140 -20.27 8.12 11.62
CA GLY A 140 -18.94 7.61 11.97
C GLY A 140 -18.52 6.42 11.09
N MET A 141 -17.48 5.71 11.51
CA MET A 141 -16.95 4.56 10.74
C MET A 141 -17.95 3.42 10.57
N ALA A 142 -18.94 3.30 11.47
CA ALA A 142 -20.00 2.31 11.36
C ALA A 142 -20.85 2.51 10.09
N GLY A 143 -21.04 3.76 9.64
CA GLY A 143 -21.81 4.10 8.44
C GLY A 143 -21.23 3.55 7.13
N VAL A 144 -19.94 3.21 7.11
CA VAL A 144 -19.25 2.70 5.92
C VAL A 144 -18.75 1.26 6.07
N ALA A 145 -18.76 0.69 7.28
CA ALA A 145 -18.12 -0.58 7.56
C ALA A 145 -18.68 -1.75 6.72
N GLY A 146 -19.99 -1.80 6.50
CA GLY A 146 -20.61 -2.86 5.68
C GLY A 146 -20.17 -2.80 4.22
N ILE A 147 -20.27 -1.62 3.61
CA ILE A 147 -19.86 -1.43 2.22
C ILE A 147 -18.36 -1.59 2.03
N ALA A 148 -17.56 -1.24 3.04
CA ALA A 148 -16.11 -1.41 3.00
C ALA A 148 -15.72 -2.89 2.90
N MET A 149 -16.39 -3.78 3.62
CA MET A 149 -16.12 -5.22 3.54
C MET A 149 -16.47 -5.79 2.17
N LEU A 150 -17.56 -5.35 1.54
CA LEU A 150 -17.94 -5.73 0.18
C LEU A 150 -16.96 -5.18 -0.88
N ARG A 151 -16.27 -4.09 -0.59
CA ARG A 151 -15.22 -3.55 -1.47
C ARG A 151 -13.88 -4.26 -1.29
N LEU A 152 -13.58 -4.74 -0.08
CA LEU A 152 -12.36 -5.48 0.21
C LEU A 152 -12.41 -6.93 -0.29
N PHE A 153 -13.57 -7.57 -0.17
CA PHE A 153 -13.71 -9.01 -0.36
C PHE A 153 -14.91 -9.36 -1.24
N PRO A 154 -14.79 -10.37 -2.12
CA PRO A 154 -15.94 -10.97 -2.79
C PRO A 154 -16.91 -11.59 -1.79
N GLU A 155 -18.22 -11.57 -2.09
CA GLU A 155 -19.27 -12.09 -1.20
C GLU A 155 -19.02 -13.54 -0.76
N ALA A 156 -18.62 -14.41 -1.69
CA ALA A 156 -18.28 -15.80 -1.38
C ALA A 156 -17.14 -15.93 -0.35
N TYR A 157 -16.15 -15.01 -0.36
CA TYR A 157 -15.12 -14.99 0.66
C TYR A 157 -15.65 -14.53 2.01
N ILE A 158 -16.53 -13.52 2.03
CA ILE A 158 -17.16 -13.01 3.25
C ILE A 158 -17.93 -14.13 3.96
N GLU A 159 -18.74 -14.87 3.21
CA GLU A 159 -19.53 -15.99 3.70
C GLU A 159 -18.66 -17.13 4.26
N ALA A 160 -17.58 -17.48 3.56
CA ALA A 160 -16.68 -18.56 3.93
C ALA A 160 -15.72 -18.20 5.07
N ASN A 161 -15.45 -16.91 5.33
CA ASN A 161 -14.42 -16.44 6.25
C ASN A 161 -14.91 -15.35 7.23
N PRO A 162 -16.06 -15.53 7.92
CA PRO A 162 -16.67 -14.46 8.71
C PRO A 162 -15.76 -13.93 9.82
N ALA A 163 -14.94 -14.79 10.44
CA ALA A 163 -14.01 -14.36 11.49
C ALA A 163 -12.86 -13.48 10.97
N VAL A 164 -12.39 -13.70 9.74
CA VAL A 164 -11.37 -12.85 9.12
C VAL A 164 -11.97 -11.49 8.76
N VAL A 165 -13.15 -11.51 8.13
CA VAL A 165 -13.86 -10.29 7.72
C VAL A 165 -14.21 -9.43 8.94
N GLU A 166 -14.67 -10.06 10.04
CA GLU A 166 -14.98 -9.33 11.28
C GLU A 166 -13.72 -8.67 11.87
N ARG A 167 -12.55 -9.32 11.86
CA ARG A 167 -11.30 -8.66 12.27
C ARG A 167 -10.96 -7.44 11.41
N CYS A 168 -11.11 -7.55 10.10
CA CYS A 168 -10.91 -6.42 9.19
C CYS A 168 -11.92 -5.30 9.46
N ARG A 169 -13.18 -5.64 9.72
CA ARG A 169 -14.22 -4.68 10.09
C ARG A 169 -13.89 -3.97 11.39
N GLN A 170 -13.42 -4.68 12.39
CA GLN A 170 -12.99 -4.10 13.68
C GLN A 170 -11.75 -3.19 13.52
N ALA A 171 -10.80 -3.56 12.64
CA ALA A 171 -9.67 -2.71 12.31
C ALA A 171 -10.13 -1.37 11.71
N LEU A 172 -11.02 -1.43 10.72
CA LEU A 172 -11.60 -0.24 10.08
C LEU A 172 -12.34 0.66 11.09
N LEU A 173 -13.13 0.06 12.00
CA LEU A 173 -13.89 0.81 13.01
C LEU A 173 -13.03 1.61 14.00
N ARG A 174 -11.74 1.27 14.15
CA ARG A 174 -10.79 2.01 14.97
C ARG A 174 -10.19 3.24 14.27
N THR A 175 -10.41 3.37 12.96
CA THR A 175 -9.91 4.53 12.21
C THR A 175 -10.62 5.80 12.64
N ASP A 176 -9.87 6.89 12.80
CA ASP A 176 -10.45 8.21 13.10
C ASP A 176 -11.34 8.66 11.93
N PRO A 177 -12.63 9.00 12.19
CA PRO A 177 -13.56 9.37 11.12
C PRO A 177 -13.13 10.59 10.30
N ALA A 178 -12.53 11.61 10.95
CA ALA A 178 -12.08 12.80 10.26
C ALA A 178 -10.87 12.51 9.35
N MET A 179 -9.96 11.65 9.79
CA MET A 179 -8.81 11.23 8.99
C MET A 179 -9.24 10.35 7.82
N PHE A 180 -10.19 9.44 8.02
CA PHE A 180 -10.77 8.65 6.94
C PHE A 180 -11.45 9.53 5.88
N ALA A 181 -12.29 10.48 6.30
CA ALA A 181 -12.95 11.41 5.40
C ALA A 181 -11.93 12.25 4.61
N ARG A 182 -10.86 12.72 5.27
CA ARG A 182 -9.76 13.44 4.62
C ARG A 182 -9.07 12.58 3.55
N ALA A 183 -8.76 11.33 3.84
CA ALA A 183 -8.16 10.42 2.87
C ALA A 183 -9.10 10.13 1.69
N CYS A 184 -10.43 10.05 1.92
CA CYS A 184 -11.41 9.98 0.85
C CYS A 184 -11.33 11.20 -0.08
N MET A 185 -11.22 12.42 0.48
CA MET A 185 -11.12 13.64 -0.33
C MET A 185 -9.83 13.67 -1.14
N ILE A 186 -8.70 13.25 -0.54
CA ILE A 186 -7.42 13.11 -1.28
C ILE A 186 -7.58 12.18 -2.47
N LEU A 187 -8.24 11.02 -2.30
CA LEU A 187 -8.48 10.08 -3.40
C LEU A 187 -9.47 10.60 -4.44
N ALA A 188 -10.47 11.39 -4.03
CA ALA A 188 -11.41 12.02 -4.96
C ALA A 188 -10.74 13.03 -5.90
N GLU A 189 -9.68 13.70 -5.43
CA GLU A 189 -8.95 14.72 -6.17
C GLU A 189 -7.69 14.17 -6.87
N LEU A 190 -7.32 12.91 -6.59
CA LEU A 190 -6.09 12.31 -7.05
C LEU A 190 -6.04 12.22 -8.58
N ASP A 191 -4.95 12.71 -9.17
CA ASP A 191 -4.56 12.43 -10.54
C ASP A 191 -3.03 12.46 -10.70
N LEU A 192 -2.44 11.28 -10.88
CA LEU A 192 -1.02 11.07 -11.10
C LEU A 192 -0.73 10.58 -12.54
N SER A 193 -1.75 10.58 -13.42
CA SER A 193 -1.69 9.95 -14.75
C SER A 193 -0.54 10.46 -15.60
N ASP A 194 -0.28 11.77 -15.57
CA ASP A 194 0.78 12.40 -16.38
C ASP A 194 2.19 12.16 -15.82
N GLN A 195 2.30 11.67 -14.56
CA GLN A 195 3.57 11.56 -13.86
C GLN A 195 4.07 10.11 -13.72
N VAL A 196 3.18 9.10 -13.84
CA VAL A 196 3.56 7.70 -13.64
C VAL A 196 4.60 7.19 -14.64
N ALA A 197 4.69 7.82 -15.82
CA ALA A 197 5.73 7.54 -16.81
C ALA A 197 7.14 7.93 -16.34
N ASP A 198 7.26 8.74 -15.30
CA ASP A 198 8.55 9.16 -14.71
C ASP A 198 9.10 8.16 -13.68
N ILE A 199 8.31 7.17 -13.29
CA ILE A 199 8.75 6.12 -12.36
C ILE A 199 9.88 5.31 -13.02
N ARG A 200 11.02 5.18 -12.32
CA ARG A 200 12.21 4.47 -12.80
C ARG A 200 12.49 3.18 -12.02
N ASN A 201 11.84 3.00 -10.89
CA ASN A 201 11.96 1.80 -10.08
C ASN A 201 11.42 0.58 -10.85
N PRO A 202 12.10 -0.57 -10.86
CA PRO A 202 11.49 -1.81 -11.30
C PRO A 202 10.16 -2.01 -10.59
N THR A 203 9.06 -2.07 -11.34
CA THR A 203 7.71 -2.04 -10.79
C THR A 203 6.95 -3.33 -11.09
N PHE A 204 6.24 -3.83 -10.09
CA PHE A 204 5.30 -4.93 -10.21
C PHE A 204 3.92 -4.47 -9.76
N VAL A 205 2.97 -4.50 -10.67
CA VAL A 205 1.56 -4.18 -10.40
C VAL A 205 0.77 -5.47 -10.34
N LEU A 206 0.04 -5.68 -9.26
CA LEU A 206 -0.85 -6.83 -9.12
C LEU A 206 -2.22 -6.40 -8.61
N VAL A 207 -3.26 -7.17 -8.97
CA VAL A 207 -4.65 -6.86 -8.62
C VAL A 207 -5.47 -8.12 -8.50
N GLY A 208 -6.43 -8.14 -7.58
CA GLY A 208 -7.44 -9.19 -7.55
C GLY A 208 -8.43 -9.06 -8.71
N SER A 209 -8.76 -10.16 -9.40
CA SER A 209 -9.70 -10.12 -10.54
C SER A 209 -11.12 -9.68 -10.17
N LEU A 210 -11.47 -9.77 -8.88
CA LEU A 210 -12.75 -9.37 -8.30
C LEU A 210 -12.64 -8.11 -7.43
N ASP A 211 -11.60 -7.29 -7.63
CA ASP A 211 -11.44 -6.03 -6.90
C ASP A 211 -12.56 -5.04 -7.25
N ALA A 212 -13.42 -4.75 -6.27
CA ALA A 212 -14.54 -3.81 -6.39
C ALA A 212 -14.19 -2.38 -5.92
N ALA A 213 -13.00 -2.17 -5.32
CA ALA A 213 -12.54 -0.85 -4.86
C ALA A 213 -11.72 -0.13 -5.93
N THR A 214 -10.74 -0.84 -6.51
CA THR A 214 -9.91 -0.39 -7.63
C THR A 214 -9.95 -1.44 -8.74
N PRO A 215 -10.97 -1.42 -9.61
CA PRO A 215 -11.20 -2.46 -10.59
C PRO A 215 -9.95 -2.79 -11.42
N PRO A 216 -9.76 -4.05 -11.87
CA PRO A 216 -8.53 -4.51 -12.54
C PRO A 216 -8.09 -3.64 -13.72
N ALA A 217 -9.02 -2.97 -14.39
CA ALA A 217 -8.73 -2.03 -15.47
C ALA A 217 -7.82 -0.86 -15.03
N MET A 218 -7.97 -0.38 -13.77
CA MET A 218 -7.13 0.69 -13.22
C MET A 218 -5.68 0.24 -13.07
N SER A 219 -5.47 -0.92 -12.43
CA SER A 219 -4.13 -1.48 -12.23
C SER A 219 -3.47 -1.87 -13.56
N ARG A 220 -4.26 -2.36 -14.53
CA ARG A 220 -3.77 -2.65 -15.89
C ARG A 220 -3.31 -1.37 -16.61
N ALA A 221 -4.10 -0.29 -16.50
CA ALA A 221 -3.74 1.01 -17.06
C ALA A 221 -2.47 1.58 -16.39
N LEU A 222 -2.37 1.47 -15.06
CA LEU A 222 -1.17 1.87 -14.31
C LEU A 222 0.08 1.11 -14.79
N ALA A 223 0.00 -0.22 -14.90
CA ALA A 223 1.11 -1.04 -15.37
C ALA A 223 1.53 -0.69 -16.81
N ALA A 224 0.57 -0.40 -17.69
CA ALA A 224 0.85 0.00 -19.06
C ALA A 224 1.54 1.38 -19.16
N ALA A 225 1.28 2.27 -18.20
CA ALA A 225 1.85 3.62 -18.17
C ALA A 225 3.25 3.69 -17.53
N ILE A 226 3.62 2.74 -16.65
CA ILE A 226 4.93 2.68 -16.01
C ILE A 226 5.92 1.91 -16.90
N PRO A 227 7.05 2.51 -17.33
CA PRO A 227 8.00 1.85 -18.21
C PRO A 227 8.56 0.54 -17.61
N GLY A 228 8.40 -0.57 -18.32
CA GLY A 228 8.92 -1.88 -17.92
C GLY A 228 8.20 -2.55 -16.75
N ALA A 229 7.05 -2.03 -16.32
CA ALA A 229 6.30 -2.63 -15.24
C ALA A 229 5.79 -4.05 -15.61
N ARG A 230 5.88 -4.97 -14.65
CA ARG A 230 5.24 -6.28 -14.74
C ARG A 230 3.80 -6.17 -14.22
N PHE A 231 2.88 -6.96 -14.78
CA PHE A 231 1.49 -7.01 -14.37
C PHE A 231 1.04 -8.45 -14.08
N LEU A 232 0.24 -8.61 -13.02
CA LEU A 232 -0.39 -9.89 -12.67
C LEU A 232 -1.81 -9.64 -12.14
N GLU A 233 -2.78 -10.38 -12.70
CA GLU A 233 -4.12 -10.48 -12.16
C GLU A 233 -4.27 -11.77 -11.34
N LEU A 234 -4.68 -11.63 -10.09
CA LEU A 234 -4.87 -12.74 -9.14
C LEU A 234 -6.32 -13.20 -9.20
N ASP A 235 -6.56 -14.27 -9.95
CA ASP A 235 -7.90 -14.80 -10.18
C ASP A 235 -8.63 -15.16 -8.88
N GLY A 236 -9.92 -14.76 -8.78
CA GLY A 236 -10.82 -15.01 -7.66
C GLY A 236 -10.59 -14.15 -6.41
N LEU A 237 -9.62 -13.23 -6.44
CA LEU A 237 -9.32 -12.37 -5.28
C LEU A 237 -9.90 -10.96 -5.45
N GLY A 238 -10.25 -10.31 -4.33
CA GLY A 238 -10.69 -8.92 -4.26
C GLY A 238 -9.56 -7.96 -3.92
N HIS A 239 -9.90 -6.82 -3.32
CA HIS A 239 -9.01 -5.70 -3.01
C HIS A 239 -7.95 -5.98 -1.93
N ALA A 240 -8.08 -7.06 -1.17
CA ALA A 240 -7.12 -7.45 -0.14
C ALA A 240 -6.55 -8.86 -0.39
N PRO A 241 -5.83 -9.10 -1.50
CA PRO A 241 -5.31 -10.42 -1.85
C PRO A 241 -4.34 -10.97 -0.80
N HIS A 242 -3.57 -10.12 -0.13
CA HIS A 242 -2.67 -10.47 0.98
C HIS A 242 -3.40 -10.99 2.23
N VAL A 243 -4.69 -10.63 2.40
CA VAL A 243 -5.56 -11.18 3.45
C VAL A 243 -6.22 -12.47 2.99
N GLN A 244 -6.74 -12.50 1.75
CA GLN A 244 -7.51 -13.62 1.22
C GLN A 244 -6.67 -14.86 0.95
N ALA A 245 -5.53 -14.70 0.29
CA ALA A 245 -4.62 -15.76 -0.14
C ALA A 245 -3.16 -15.37 0.14
N PRO A 246 -2.76 -15.28 1.42
CA PRO A 246 -1.47 -14.70 1.83
C PRO A 246 -0.26 -15.42 1.20
N GLU A 247 -0.29 -16.74 1.11
CA GLU A 247 0.79 -17.52 0.50
C GLU A 247 0.93 -17.24 -1.00
N ARG A 248 -0.19 -17.27 -1.74
CA ARG A 248 -0.22 -16.98 -3.19
C ARG A 248 0.24 -15.55 -3.48
N PHE A 249 -0.21 -14.59 -2.69
CA PHE A 249 0.22 -13.19 -2.78
C PHE A 249 1.73 -13.05 -2.51
N ALA A 250 2.22 -13.62 -1.41
CA ALA A 250 3.61 -13.55 -1.03
C ALA A 250 4.53 -14.22 -2.06
N SER A 251 4.14 -15.36 -2.63
CA SER A 251 4.90 -16.02 -3.71
C SER A 251 5.09 -15.08 -4.90
N ALA A 252 4.02 -14.46 -5.40
CA ALA A 252 4.10 -13.53 -6.52
C ALA A 252 5.00 -12.32 -6.22
N VAL A 253 4.91 -11.78 -4.99
CA VAL A 253 5.73 -10.65 -4.53
C VAL A 253 7.21 -11.07 -4.39
N THR A 254 7.49 -12.17 -3.72
CA THR A 254 8.88 -12.63 -3.48
C THR A 254 9.58 -13.03 -4.76
N ASP A 255 8.89 -13.64 -5.72
CA ASP A 255 9.44 -13.97 -7.05
C ASP A 255 9.90 -12.70 -7.79
N PHE A 256 9.15 -11.62 -7.70
CA PHE A 256 9.56 -10.33 -8.26
C PHE A 256 10.73 -9.73 -7.49
N LEU A 257 10.68 -9.75 -6.17
CA LEU A 257 11.69 -9.13 -5.31
C LEU A 257 13.02 -9.92 -5.26
N ALA A 258 13.04 -11.19 -5.68
CA ALA A 258 14.24 -12.03 -5.73
C ALA A 258 15.09 -11.81 -7.00
N VAL A 259 14.53 -11.23 -8.08
CA VAL A 259 15.28 -10.98 -9.32
C VAL A 259 16.43 -9.99 -9.03
N PRO A 260 17.69 -10.23 -9.43
CA PRO A 260 18.77 -9.25 -9.23
C PRO A 260 18.46 -7.92 -9.91
N SER A 261 18.73 -6.80 -9.22
CA SER A 261 18.57 -5.46 -9.80
C SER A 261 19.52 -5.29 -10.99
N GLN A 262 18.99 -4.95 -12.15
CA GLN A 262 19.84 -4.63 -13.32
C GLN A 262 20.46 -3.24 -13.05
N GLY A 263 21.63 -3.19 -12.38
CA GLY A 263 22.33 -1.93 -12.18
C GLY A 263 23.13 -1.77 -10.90
N ALA A 264 23.13 -2.72 -9.97
CA ALA A 264 24.11 -2.70 -8.90
C ALA A 264 25.49 -3.00 -9.50
N PRO A 265 26.48 -2.05 -9.45
CA PRO A 265 27.85 -2.39 -9.85
C PRO A 265 28.33 -3.52 -8.95
N ALA A 266 28.76 -4.63 -9.54
CA ALA A 266 29.40 -5.73 -8.81
C ALA A 266 30.49 -5.12 -7.94
N LEU A 267 30.36 -5.24 -6.63
CA LEU A 267 31.47 -5.01 -5.70
C LEU A 267 32.59 -5.92 -6.16
N ARG A 268 33.57 -5.35 -6.87
CA ARG A 268 34.80 -6.08 -7.20
C ARG A 268 35.44 -6.45 -5.85
N SER A 269 35.40 -7.75 -5.55
CA SER A 269 36.20 -8.35 -4.52
C SER A 269 37.64 -7.93 -4.78
N ALA A 270 38.15 -7.01 -3.96
CA ALA A 270 39.59 -6.79 -3.84
C ALA A 270 40.15 -7.97 -3.05
N ALA A 271 40.34 -9.10 -3.76
CA ALA A 271 41.16 -10.18 -3.27
C ALA A 271 42.56 -9.99 -3.86
N GLY A 272 43.54 -9.83 -3.02
CA GLY A 272 44.90 -10.30 -3.27
C GLY A 272 45.93 -9.23 -3.62
N GLY A 273 46.88 -9.11 -2.79
CA GLY A 273 48.20 -8.55 -2.96
C GLY A 273 48.91 -8.58 -1.65
#